data_34d5c6f1e948ed91f98e45ba69365fc7
#
_entry.id   34d5c6f1e948ed91f98e45ba69365fc7
#
_cell.length_a   1.000
_cell.length_b   1.000
_cell.length_c   1.000
_cell.angle_alpha   90.00
_cell.angle_beta   90.00
_cell.angle_gamma   90.00
#
_symmetry.space_group_name_H-M   'P 1'
#
loop_
_entity.id
_entity.type
_entity.pdbx_description
1 polymer ?
#
loop_
_entity_poly.entity_id
_entity_poly.type
_entity_poly.pdbx_seq_one_letter_code
_entity_poly.pdbx_strand_id
1 'polypeptide(L)'
;MIKDQFISKKQEVDRGYGWRKEKSGTMPFEDPMEVNRYWFSKSVHFDPNDCIVIHVLVEGEEAIIESLDDSFEPVVIHYAEAVFVPPAAGQYTIKPYGKSKYQECAVLEIYMDI
;
A
#
# COMPACT_ATOMS: atom_id res chain seq x y z
N MET A 1 -12.08 -26.55 -2.14
CA MET A 1 -11.45 -26.60 -0.81
C MET A 1 -11.62 -25.27 -0.11
N ILE A 2 -12.13 -25.33 1.08
CA ILE A 2 -12.49 -24.12 1.82
C ILE A 2 -11.29 -23.26 2.16
N LYS A 3 -10.18 -23.86 2.53
CA LYS A 3 -9.02 -23.07 2.92
C LYS A 3 -8.46 -22.23 1.77
N ASP A 4 -8.57 -22.68 0.55
CA ASP A 4 -8.11 -21.90 -0.59
C ASP A 4 -8.96 -20.65 -0.77
N GLN A 5 -10.23 -20.75 -0.43
CA GLN A 5 -11.13 -19.61 -0.51
C GLN A 5 -10.82 -18.58 0.54
N PHE A 6 -10.29 -19.00 1.68
CA PHE A 6 -10.04 -18.07 2.77
C PHE A 6 -8.65 -17.46 2.75
N ILE A 7 -7.66 -18.21 2.36
CA ILE A 7 -6.29 -17.76 2.57
C ILE A 7 -5.58 -17.28 1.33
N SER A 8 -5.92 -17.80 0.19
CA SER A 8 -5.12 -17.47 -0.98
C SER A 8 -5.83 -16.61 -1.99
N LYS A 9 -7.03 -16.23 -1.68
CA LYS A 9 -7.82 -15.50 -2.64
C LYS A 9 -7.44 -14.04 -2.64
N LYS A 10 -6.61 -13.67 -3.58
CA LYS A 10 -6.30 -12.28 -3.84
C LYS A 10 -6.91 -11.92 -5.17
N GLN A 11 -7.64 -10.83 -5.19
CA GLN A 11 -8.31 -10.39 -6.39
C GLN A 11 -7.79 -9.02 -6.78
N GLU A 12 -7.42 -8.88 -8.04
CA GLU A 12 -7.11 -7.58 -8.57
C GLU A 12 -8.42 -6.81 -8.68
N VAL A 13 -8.51 -5.70 -7.98
CA VAL A 13 -9.72 -4.90 -7.93
C VAL A 13 -9.56 -3.57 -8.64
N ASP A 14 -8.34 -3.17 -8.98
CA ASP A 14 -8.08 -1.93 -9.68
C ASP A 14 -6.70 -1.96 -10.28
N ARG A 15 -6.47 -1.12 -11.28
CA ARG A 15 -5.15 -0.94 -11.87
C ARG A 15 -5.04 0.41 -12.54
N GLY A 16 -3.81 0.87 -12.68
CA GLY A 16 -3.50 2.09 -13.40
C GLY A 16 -2.18 1.93 -14.13
N TYR A 17 -1.60 3.03 -14.56
CA TYR A 17 -0.34 3.00 -15.28
C TYR A 17 0.79 2.63 -14.32
N GLY A 18 1.33 1.43 -14.49
CA GLY A 18 2.45 0.95 -13.68
C GLY A 18 2.08 0.49 -12.29
N TRP A 19 0.80 0.25 -11.99
CA TRP A 19 0.39 -0.27 -10.70
C TRP A 19 -0.90 -1.07 -10.81
N ARG A 20 -1.09 -1.96 -9.84
CA ARG A 20 -2.34 -2.69 -9.68
C ARG A 20 -2.62 -2.90 -8.20
N LYS A 21 -3.89 -2.98 -7.87
CA LYS A 21 -4.37 -3.15 -6.50
C LYS A 21 -5.02 -4.51 -6.35
N GLU A 22 -4.62 -5.23 -5.32
CA GLU A 22 -5.23 -6.50 -4.95
C GLU A 22 -5.84 -6.35 -3.57
N LYS A 23 -7.06 -6.83 -3.41
CA LYS A 23 -7.68 -6.87 -2.11
C LYS A 23 -7.36 -8.20 -1.46
N SER A 24 -7.00 -8.18 -0.17
CA SER A 24 -6.78 -9.41 0.58
C SER A 24 -8.02 -10.27 0.55
N GLY A 25 -7.77 -11.57 0.61
CA GLY A 25 -8.83 -12.53 0.52
C GLY A 25 -9.88 -12.38 1.60
N THR A 26 -10.94 -13.10 1.41
CA THR A 26 -12.13 -13.02 2.24
C THR A 26 -11.92 -13.61 3.61
N MET A 27 -12.27 -12.85 4.60
CA MET A 27 -12.37 -13.39 5.96
C MET A 27 -13.81 -13.83 6.20
N PRO A 28 -14.02 -14.91 6.93
CA PRO A 28 -15.37 -15.38 7.17
C PRO A 28 -16.16 -14.56 8.18
N PHE A 29 -15.52 -13.59 8.79
CA PHE A 29 -16.15 -12.68 9.73
C PHE A 29 -15.65 -11.28 9.48
N GLU A 30 -16.38 -10.31 9.96
CA GLU A 30 -16.04 -8.92 9.76
C GLU A 30 -14.73 -8.55 10.44
N ASP A 31 -13.93 -7.79 9.73
CA ASP A 31 -12.68 -7.28 10.22
C ASP A 31 -12.76 -5.75 10.12
N PRO A 32 -12.48 -5.04 11.20
CA PRO A 32 -12.51 -3.57 11.16
C PRO A 32 -11.41 -2.97 10.29
N MET A 33 -10.45 -3.78 9.87
CA MET A 33 -9.36 -3.31 9.02
C MET A 33 -9.55 -3.80 7.60
N GLU A 34 -9.34 -2.91 6.65
CA GLU A 34 -9.29 -3.28 5.26
C GLU A 34 -7.82 -3.33 4.84
N VAL A 35 -7.43 -4.43 4.22
CA VAL A 35 -6.04 -4.63 3.79
C VAL A 35 -6.00 -4.82 2.28
N ASN A 36 -5.24 -3.99 1.62
CA ASN A 36 -5.02 -4.06 0.19
C ASN A 36 -3.53 -4.19 -0.09
N ARG A 37 -3.18 -4.78 -1.22
CA ARG A 37 -1.80 -4.84 -1.67
C ARG A 37 -1.70 -4.11 -3.00
N TYR A 38 -0.76 -3.17 -3.08
CA TYR A 38 -0.46 -2.48 -4.32
C TYR A 38 0.88 -2.97 -4.87
N TRP A 39 0.85 -3.45 -6.10
CA TRP A 39 2.05 -3.75 -6.86
C TRP A 39 2.33 -2.57 -7.76
N PHE A 40 3.57 -2.11 -7.81
CA PHE A 40 3.87 -0.92 -8.59
C PHE A 40 5.32 -0.94 -9.10
N SER A 41 5.49 -0.50 -10.33
CA SER A 41 6.80 -0.22 -10.92
C SER A 41 6.95 1.27 -11.22
N LYS A 42 5.88 2.01 -11.10
CA LYS A 42 5.80 3.47 -11.24
C LYS A 42 5.16 4.04 -9.99
N SER A 43 4.89 5.33 -10.00
CA SER A 43 4.19 5.97 -8.87
C SER A 43 2.78 5.46 -8.75
N VAL A 44 2.36 5.22 -7.53
CA VAL A 44 0.96 4.98 -7.22
C VAL A 44 0.50 6.06 -6.24
N HIS A 45 -0.70 6.58 -6.49
CA HIS A 45 -1.26 7.72 -5.77
C HIS A 45 -2.17 7.23 -4.65
N PHE A 46 -2.03 7.84 -3.47
CA PHE A 46 -2.84 7.50 -2.31
C PHE A 46 -3.48 8.74 -1.71
N ASP A 47 -4.65 8.55 -1.14
CA ASP A 47 -5.38 9.57 -0.40
C ASP A 47 -5.81 8.96 0.93
N PRO A 48 -5.39 9.49 2.09
CA PRO A 48 -5.77 8.94 3.38
C PRO A 48 -7.26 8.94 3.64
N ASN A 49 -7.98 9.91 3.08
CA ASN A 49 -9.44 9.93 3.14
C ASN A 49 -9.98 9.85 4.57
N ASP A 50 -9.42 10.64 5.46
CA ASP A 50 -9.81 10.75 6.89
C ASP A 50 -9.58 9.48 7.72
N CYS A 51 -8.80 8.56 7.21
CA CYS A 51 -8.45 7.34 7.94
C CYS A 51 -6.97 7.36 8.28
N ILE A 52 -6.58 6.59 9.28
CA ILE A 52 -5.17 6.27 9.49
C ILE A 52 -4.82 5.16 8.54
N VAL A 53 -3.74 5.33 7.79
CA VAL A 53 -3.28 4.33 6.85
C VAL A 53 -1.90 3.86 7.29
N ILE A 54 -1.71 2.55 7.27
CA ILE A 54 -0.41 1.95 7.53
C ILE A 54 0.07 1.32 6.23
N HIS A 55 1.29 1.63 5.84
CA HIS A 55 1.93 0.98 4.70
C HIS A 55 3.07 0.11 5.18
N VAL A 56 3.20 -1.07 4.59
CA VAL A 56 4.33 -1.97 4.86
C VAL A 56 4.89 -2.39 3.51
N LEU A 57 6.18 -2.20 3.30
CA LEU A 57 6.83 -2.65 2.07
C LEU A 57 7.04 -4.16 2.17
N VAL A 58 6.35 -4.91 1.31
CA VAL A 58 6.38 -6.39 1.37
C VAL A 58 7.10 -7.01 0.18
N GLU A 59 7.39 -6.24 -0.86
CA GLU A 59 8.24 -6.66 -1.98
C GLU A 59 9.11 -5.48 -2.39
N GLY A 60 10.40 -5.73 -2.60
CA GLY A 60 11.37 -4.72 -2.95
C GLY A 60 12.19 -4.31 -1.75
N GLU A 61 13.31 -3.64 -1.99
CA GLU A 61 14.20 -3.23 -0.92
C GLU A 61 13.91 -1.83 -0.41
N GLU A 62 13.54 -0.93 -1.30
CA GLU A 62 13.31 0.47 -0.94
C GLU A 62 12.18 1.06 -1.78
N ALA A 63 11.39 1.92 -1.16
CA ALA A 63 10.40 2.73 -1.86
C ALA A 63 10.38 4.11 -1.20
N ILE A 64 9.92 5.11 -1.92
CA ILE A 64 9.87 6.46 -1.39
C ILE A 64 8.44 6.98 -1.39
N ILE A 65 8.07 7.60 -0.28
CA ILE A 65 6.76 8.22 -0.11
C ILE A 65 6.97 9.73 -0.24
N GLU A 66 6.22 10.34 -1.15
CA GLU A 66 6.36 11.77 -1.42
C GLU A 66 5.01 12.47 -1.32
N SER A 67 4.98 13.57 -0.58
CA SER A 67 3.79 14.41 -0.47
C SER A 67 3.52 15.11 -1.79
N LEU A 68 2.25 15.26 -2.14
CA LEU A 68 1.84 16.00 -3.32
C LEU A 68 1.65 17.50 -3.03
N ASP A 69 1.56 17.88 -1.76
CA ASP A 69 1.33 19.26 -1.37
C ASP A 69 2.37 19.79 -0.37
N ASP A 70 3.52 19.11 -0.30
CA ASP A 70 4.61 19.49 0.61
C ASP A 70 4.22 19.45 2.09
N SER A 71 3.27 18.60 2.45
CA SER A 71 2.85 18.46 3.84
C SER A 71 3.90 17.77 4.71
N PHE A 72 4.79 17.00 4.10
CA PHE A 72 5.86 16.31 4.84
C PHE A 72 7.05 16.08 3.91
N GLU A 73 8.20 15.82 4.52
CA GLU A 73 9.42 15.51 3.79
C GLU A 73 9.33 14.10 3.20
N PRO A 74 9.99 13.84 2.07
CA PRO A 74 10.02 12.48 1.52
C PRO A 74 10.52 11.47 2.54
N VAL A 75 9.89 10.29 2.54
CA VAL A 75 10.22 9.23 3.48
C VAL A 75 10.61 7.99 2.70
N VAL A 76 11.80 7.47 2.95
CA VAL A 76 12.25 6.22 2.36
C VAL A 76 11.90 5.09 3.30
N ILE A 77 11.20 4.08 2.78
CA ILE A 77 10.88 2.90 3.55
C ILE A 77 11.62 1.70 2.97
N HIS A 78 11.96 0.76 3.84
CA HIS A 78 12.71 -0.43 3.49
C HIS A 78 11.85 -1.67 3.65
N TYR A 79 12.33 -2.78 3.14
CA TYR A 79 11.60 -4.04 3.23
C TYR A 79 11.14 -4.32 4.66
N ALA A 80 9.89 -4.67 4.81
CA ALA A 80 9.24 -5.02 6.07
C ALA A 80 9.06 -3.86 7.06
N GLU A 81 9.44 -2.64 6.67
CA GLU A 81 9.18 -1.48 7.51
C GLU A 81 7.74 -1.01 7.36
N ALA A 82 7.15 -0.62 8.48
CA ALA A 82 5.81 -0.05 8.50
C ALA A 82 5.89 1.46 8.72
N VAL A 83 5.02 2.19 8.06
CA VAL A 83 4.90 3.63 8.25
C VAL A 83 3.45 3.99 8.47
N PHE A 84 3.20 4.87 9.42
CA PHE A 84 1.87 5.37 9.72
C PHE A 84 1.66 6.68 8.98
N VAL A 85 0.52 6.78 8.29
CA VAL A 85 0.16 7.99 7.57
C VAL A 85 -1.12 8.54 8.21
N PRO A 86 -1.04 9.69 8.89
CA PRO A 86 -2.23 10.28 9.50
C PRO A 86 -3.10 10.95 8.44
N PRO A 87 -4.38 11.17 8.73
CA PRO A 87 -5.28 11.83 7.79
C PRO A 87 -4.77 13.22 7.34
N ALA A 88 -4.10 13.92 8.24
CA ALA A 88 -3.59 15.26 7.94
C ALA A 88 -2.45 15.26 6.94
N ALA A 89 -1.89 14.11 6.59
CA ALA A 89 -0.79 14.05 5.63
C ALA A 89 -1.19 14.50 4.22
N GLY A 90 -2.48 14.41 3.89
CA GLY A 90 -2.93 14.75 2.55
C GLY A 90 -2.53 13.67 1.54
N GLN A 91 -2.64 14.02 0.27
CA GLN A 91 -2.37 13.07 -0.80
C GLN A 91 -0.86 12.88 -1.00
N TYR A 92 -0.48 11.68 -1.38
CA TYR A 92 0.93 11.35 -1.56
C TYR A 92 1.08 10.24 -2.60
N THR A 93 2.32 9.99 -3.00
CA THR A 93 2.66 8.91 -3.92
C THR A 93 3.70 7.99 -3.29
N ILE A 94 3.72 6.74 -3.74
CA ILE A 94 4.77 5.79 -3.41
C ILE A 94 5.32 5.25 -4.73
N LYS A 95 6.64 5.16 -4.84
CA LYS A 95 7.29 4.61 -6.03
C LYS A 95 8.55 3.85 -5.64
N PRO A 96 9.04 2.95 -6.51
CA PRO A 96 10.31 2.27 -6.26
C PRO A 96 11.44 3.28 -6.12
N TYR A 97 12.42 2.97 -5.27
CA TYR A 97 13.50 3.90 -4.97
C TYR A 97 14.79 3.14 -4.72
N GLY A 98 15.92 3.82 -4.93
CA GLY A 98 17.22 3.28 -4.61
C GLY A 98 17.48 1.93 -5.29
N LYS A 99 17.71 0.91 -4.47
CA LYS A 99 18.02 -0.44 -4.98
C LYS A 99 16.87 -1.08 -5.72
N SER A 100 15.65 -0.62 -5.51
CA SER A 100 14.46 -1.15 -6.17
C SER A 100 14.03 -0.33 -7.38
N LYS A 101 14.79 0.70 -7.72
CA LYS A 101 14.49 1.54 -8.89
C LYS A 101 14.43 0.64 -10.12
N TYR A 102 13.39 0.83 -10.93
CA TYR A 102 13.12 0.02 -12.13
C TYR A 102 12.66 -1.41 -11.85
N GLN A 103 12.33 -1.72 -10.60
CA GLN A 103 11.78 -3.02 -10.24
C GLN A 103 10.35 -2.87 -9.75
N GLU A 104 9.61 -3.97 -9.81
CA GLU A 104 8.28 -3.99 -9.23
C GLU A 104 8.38 -4.17 -7.72
N CYS A 105 7.68 -3.33 -6.99
CA CYS A 105 7.58 -3.41 -5.54
C CYS A 105 6.14 -3.68 -5.15
N ALA A 106 5.93 -4.04 -3.91
CA ALA A 106 4.58 -4.17 -3.37
C ALA A 106 4.52 -3.59 -1.98
N VAL A 107 3.44 -2.87 -1.70
CA VAL A 107 3.18 -2.28 -0.40
C VAL A 107 1.78 -2.65 0.04
N LEU A 108 1.63 -2.94 1.33
CA LEU A 108 0.30 -3.11 1.91
C LEU A 108 -0.27 -1.74 2.23
N GLU A 109 -1.58 -1.64 2.11
CA GLU A 109 -2.33 -0.48 2.55
C GLU A 109 -3.35 -0.98 3.56
N ILE A 110 -3.17 -0.60 4.81
CA ILE A 110 -4.04 -1.04 5.89
C ILE A 110 -4.80 0.17 6.39
N TYR A 111 -6.09 0.19 6.16
CA TYR A 111 -6.95 1.25 6.67
C TYR A 111 -7.43 0.91 8.07
N MET A 112 -7.30 1.86 8.96
CA MET A 112 -7.86 1.75 10.30
C MET A 112 -8.98 2.77 10.42
N ASP A 113 -10.17 2.24 10.58
CA ASP A 113 -11.34 3.08 10.75
C ASP A 113 -11.44 3.50 12.21
N ILE A 114 -11.47 4.78 12.45
CA ILE A 114 -11.52 5.32 13.82
C ILE A 114 -12.86 5.94 14.13
#